data_3331326dd68840b5e4802dfb74bee0d1
#
_entry.id   3331326dd68840b5e4802dfb74bee0d1
#
_cell.length_a   1.000
_cell.length_b   1.000
_cell.length_c   1.000
_cell.angle_alpha   90.00
_cell.angle_beta   90.00
_cell.angle_gamma   90.00
#
_symmetry.space_group_name_H-M   'P 1'
#
loop_
_entity.id
_entity.type
_entity.pdbx_description
1 polymer ?
#
loop_
_entity_poly.entity_id
_entity_poly.type
_entity_poly.pdbx_seq_one_letter_code
_entity_poly.pdbx_strand_id
1 'polypeptide(L)'
;MTGAVQPAPRTRTYFYHRLARTDPHHRWWMPLVEGLILFGIFMVLSILFGIVLALAFPETLTEDVLAANQLDPVVYFMLFASVALLLPSALLARLVLGPRPLGLIFSVTGRIRWKWLLLCFLVAVGVYAVVNLAGIGLDLATGGTPTSVQLAPGFGWLLATTLIVVPLQCTAEEVVFRGYLA
;
A
#
# COMPACT_ATOMS: atom_id res chain seq x y z
N MET A 1 -0.62 -19.56 -56.95
CA MET A 1 -0.18 -19.80 -55.55
C MET A 1 -0.91 -18.82 -54.66
N THR A 2 -2.00 -19.21 -54.11
CA THR A 2 -2.81 -18.42 -53.18
C THR A 2 -2.27 -18.61 -51.76
N GLY A 3 -1.51 -17.59 -51.27
CA GLY A 3 -1.01 -17.58 -49.92
C GLY A 3 -2.21 -17.47 -48.95
N ALA A 4 -2.43 -18.53 -48.18
CA ALA A 4 -3.40 -18.54 -47.11
C ALA A 4 -2.97 -17.51 -46.05
N VAL A 5 -3.74 -16.42 -45.92
CA VAL A 5 -3.60 -15.44 -44.85
C VAL A 5 -3.88 -16.15 -43.53
N GLN A 6 -2.82 -16.39 -42.73
CA GLN A 6 -3.00 -16.90 -41.38
C GLN A 6 -3.85 -15.90 -40.57
N PRO A 7 -4.96 -16.33 -39.96
CA PRO A 7 -5.76 -15.45 -39.11
C PRO A 7 -4.89 -14.97 -37.94
N ALA A 8 -4.90 -13.65 -37.72
CA ALA A 8 -4.22 -13.02 -36.61
C ALA A 8 -4.57 -13.72 -35.27
N PRO A 9 -3.58 -13.95 -34.38
CA PRO A 9 -3.83 -14.63 -33.12
C PRO A 9 -4.91 -13.86 -32.35
N ARG A 10 -6.02 -14.55 -32.07
CA ARG A 10 -7.09 -13.99 -31.23
C ARG A 10 -6.50 -13.57 -29.90
N THR A 11 -6.41 -12.27 -29.64
CA THR A 11 -6.08 -11.71 -28.35
C THR A 11 -7.14 -12.18 -27.35
N ARG A 12 -6.84 -13.23 -26.59
CA ARG A 12 -7.71 -13.67 -25.50
C ARG A 12 -7.70 -12.57 -24.44
N THR A 13 -8.82 -11.89 -24.26
CA THR A 13 -9.04 -10.97 -23.13
C THR A 13 -9.23 -11.82 -21.89
N TYR A 14 -8.22 -11.84 -21.03
CA TYR A 14 -8.31 -12.52 -19.74
C TYR A 14 -8.82 -11.55 -18.67
N PHE A 15 -9.77 -12.01 -17.86
CA PHE A 15 -10.15 -11.27 -16.66
C PHE A 15 -8.98 -11.26 -15.66
N TYR A 16 -8.82 -10.17 -14.90
CA TYR A 16 -7.72 -9.98 -13.96
C TYR A 16 -7.49 -11.18 -13.02
N HIS A 17 -8.56 -11.69 -12.43
CA HIS A 17 -8.54 -12.87 -11.53
C HIS A 17 -8.15 -14.19 -12.21
N ARG A 18 -8.05 -14.24 -13.54
CA ARG A 18 -7.62 -15.42 -14.30
C ARG A 18 -6.21 -15.30 -14.89
N LEU A 19 -5.55 -14.14 -14.70
CA LEU A 19 -4.19 -13.93 -15.23
C LEU A 19 -3.19 -14.94 -14.67
N ALA A 20 -3.29 -15.31 -13.41
CA ALA A 20 -2.44 -16.30 -12.79
C ALA A 20 -2.55 -17.68 -13.47
N ARG A 21 -3.72 -18.03 -14.02
CA ARG A 21 -3.96 -19.31 -14.72
C ARG A 21 -3.41 -19.36 -16.14
N THR A 22 -2.90 -18.24 -16.66
CA THR A 22 -2.25 -18.22 -17.98
C THR A 22 -0.78 -18.63 -17.94
N ASP A 23 -0.22 -18.73 -16.75
CA ASP A 23 1.14 -19.24 -16.54
C ASP A 23 1.11 -20.78 -16.69
N PRO A 24 1.87 -21.38 -17.63
CA PRO A 24 1.91 -22.83 -17.83
C PRO A 24 2.44 -23.59 -16.59
N HIS A 25 3.13 -22.92 -15.69
CA HIS A 25 3.65 -23.49 -14.44
C HIS A 25 2.70 -23.26 -13.26
N HIS A 26 1.51 -22.65 -13.47
CA HIS A 26 0.57 -22.38 -12.40
C HIS A 26 0.02 -23.68 -11.79
N ARG A 27 0.16 -23.82 -10.47
CA ARG A 27 -0.44 -24.87 -9.67
C ARG A 27 -1.35 -24.25 -8.61
N TRP A 28 -2.43 -24.91 -8.25
CA TRP A 28 -3.44 -24.41 -7.32
C TRP A 28 -2.88 -24.08 -5.90
N TRP A 29 -1.81 -24.76 -5.49
CA TRP A 29 -1.15 -24.53 -4.19
C TRP A 29 -0.10 -23.40 -4.22
N MET A 30 0.33 -22.95 -5.38
CA MET A 30 1.36 -21.90 -5.53
C MET A 30 1.01 -20.60 -4.78
N PRO A 31 -0.22 -20.06 -4.84
CA PRO A 31 -0.58 -18.86 -4.09
C PRO A 31 -0.43 -19.05 -2.58
N LEU A 32 -0.70 -20.26 -2.07
CA LEU A 32 -0.54 -20.55 -0.63
C LEU A 32 0.93 -20.53 -0.21
N VAL A 33 1.80 -21.17 -0.99
CA VAL A 33 3.25 -21.17 -0.72
C VAL A 33 3.84 -19.77 -0.88
N GLU A 34 3.43 -19.04 -1.91
CA GLU A 34 3.84 -17.65 -2.13
C GLU A 34 3.41 -16.75 -0.97
N GLY A 35 2.16 -16.90 -0.48
CA GLY A 35 1.66 -16.21 0.70
C GLY A 35 2.41 -16.57 1.98
N LEU A 36 2.79 -17.83 2.17
CA LEU A 36 3.59 -18.27 3.32
C LEU A 36 5.02 -17.69 3.29
N ILE A 37 5.65 -17.67 2.12
CA ILE A 37 6.97 -17.05 1.91
C ILE A 37 6.88 -15.54 2.17
N LEU A 38 5.85 -14.87 1.63
CA LEU A 38 5.58 -13.45 1.87
C LEU A 38 5.48 -13.17 3.37
N PHE A 39 4.67 -13.94 4.08
CA PHE A 39 4.48 -13.79 5.51
C PHE A 39 5.79 -14.02 6.30
N GLY A 40 6.58 -15.03 5.94
CA GLY A 40 7.89 -15.29 6.54
C GLY A 40 8.86 -14.13 6.33
N ILE A 41 8.96 -13.61 5.11
CA ILE A 41 9.81 -12.45 4.80
C ILE A 41 9.31 -11.21 5.56
N PHE A 42 7.99 -10.98 5.58
CA PHE A 42 7.38 -9.87 6.31
C PHE A 42 7.71 -9.93 7.81
N MET A 43 7.63 -11.10 8.44
CA MET A 43 8.00 -11.29 9.84
C MET A 43 9.46 -10.92 10.09
N VAL A 44 10.37 -11.43 9.25
CA VAL A 44 11.80 -11.12 9.37
C VAL A 44 12.06 -9.62 9.21
N LEU A 45 11.50 -8.99 8.18
CA LEU A 45 11.67 -7.55 7.96
C LEU A 45 11.07 -6.72 9.10
N SER A 46 9.91 -7.11 9.63
CA SER A 46 9.26 -6.41 10.74
C SER A 46 10.07 -6.52 12.03
N ILE A 47 10.65 -7.68 12.32
CA ILE A 47 11.53 -7.87 13.49
C ILE A 47 12.79 -7.00 13.33
N LEU A 48 13.45 -7.03 12.17
CA LEU A 48 14.63 -6.21 11.91
C LEU A 48 14.31 -4.72 12.02
N PHE A 49 13.18 -4.29 11.47
CA PHE A 49 12.71 -2.92 11.57
C PHE A 49 12.46 -2.51 13.02
N GLY A 50 11.78 -3.35 13.79
CA GLY A 50 11.55 -3.12 15.23
C GLY A 50 12.86 -3.00 16.02
N ILE A 51 13.85 -3.86 15.74
CA ILE A 51 15.17 -3.79 16.39
C ILE A 51 15.88 -2.46 16.04
N VAL A 52 15.88 -2.07 14.76
CA VAL A 52 16.49 -0.80 14.33
C VAL A 52 15.85 0.38 15.03
N LEU A 53 14.52 0.40 15.14
CA LEU A 53 13.81 1.47 15.83
C LEU A 53 14.07 1.46 17.35
N ALA A 54 14.11 0.30 17.97
CA ALA A 54 14.43 0.17 19.38
C ALA A 54 15.83 0.70 19.73
N LEU A 55 16.78 0.51 18.82
CA LEU A 55 18.13 1.04 18.98
C LEU A 55 18.24 2.54 18.68
N ALA A 56 17.45 3.03 17.72
CA ALA A 56 17.49 4.42 17.30
C ALA A 56 16.68 5.35 18.22
N PHE A 57 15.58 4.85 18.79
CA PHE A 57 14.62 5.61 19.59
C PHE A 57 14.20 4.86 20.86
N PRO A 58 15.14 4.57 21.78
CA PRO A 58 14.85 3.73 22.94
C PRO A 58 13.80 4.32 23.89
N GLU A 59 13.70 5.65 23.95
CA GLU A 59 12.77 6.33 24.86
C GLU A 59 11.34 6.40 24.31
N THR A 60 11.16 6.31 22.99
CA THR A 60 9.84 6.39 22.34
C THR A 60 9.12 5.04 22.30
N LEU A 61 9.81 3.94 22.58
CA LEU A 61 9.23 2.59 22.54
C LEU A 61 8.78 2.09 23.93
N THR A 62 8.67 2.97 24.91
CA THR A 62 8.06 2.63 26.19
C THR A 62 6.55 2.41 26.03
N GLU A 63 5.99 1.46 26.77
CA GLU A 63 4.56 1.14 26.71
C GLU A 63 3.68 2.36 26.91
N ASP A 64 4.09 3.27 27.80
CA ASP A 64 3.38 4.51 28.10
C ASP A 64 3.30 5.47 26.92
N VAL A 65 4.37 5.58 26.13
CA VAL A 65 4.42 6.45 24.93
C VAL A 65 3.61 5.85 23.80
N LEU A 66 3.70 4.54 23.58
CA LEU A 66 2.94 3.83 22.56
C LEU A 66 1.43 3.89 22.82
N ALA A 67 1.02 3.87 24.10
CA ALA A 67 -0.38 3.94 24.49
C ALA A 67 -0.93 5.38 24.51
N ALA A 68 -0.09 6.37 24.81
CA ALA A 68 -0.56 7.73 25.13
C ALA A 68 -0.58 8.68 23.93
N ASN A 69 0.29 8.52 22.93
CA ASN A 69 0.45 9.56 21.90
C ASN A 69 0.65 9.01 20.49
N GLN A 70 -0.44 8.64 19.83
CA GLN A 70 -0.44 8.24 18.42
C GLN A 70 -0.03 9.37 17.46
N LEU A 71 0.00 10.62 17.92
CA LEU A 71 0.46 11.78 17.15
C LEU A 71 1.96 12.07 17.35
N ASP A 72 2.66 11.27 18.17
CA ASP A 72 4.12 11.34 18.19
C ASP A 72 4.66 11.01 16.80
N PRO A 73 5.53 11.87 16.21
CA PRO A 73 6.03 11.68 14.85
C PRO A 73 6.71 10.33 14.61
N VAL A 74 7.42 9.80 15.60
CA VAL A 74 8.13 8.52 15.51
C VAL A 74 7.14 7.37 15.58
N VAL A 75 6.21 7.39 16.55
CA VAL A 75 5.15 6.38 16.68
C VAL A 75 4.28 6.33 15.42
N TYR A 76 3.90 7.50 14.91
CA TYR A 76 3.12 7.62 13.68
C TYR A 76 3.85 7.00 12.48
N PHE A 77 5.13 7.33 12.31
CA PHE A 77 5.97 6.74 11.27
C PHE A 77 6.08 5.21 11.42
N MET A 78 6.31 4.71 12.62
CA MET A 78 6.44 3.28 12.90
C MET A 78 5.19 2.50 12.50
N LEU A 79 4.00 2.99 12.86
CA LEU A 79 2.74 2.34 12.56
C LEU A 79 2.56 2.12 11.05
N PHE A 80 2.73 3.17 10.25
CA PHE A 80 2.53 3.08 8.80
C PHE A 80 3.70 2.42 8.07
N ALA A 81 4.94 2.66 8.49
CA ALA A 81 6.12 2.06 7.89
C ALA A 81 6.18 0.54 8.11
N SER A 82 5.73 0.06 9.27
CA SER A 82 5.69 -1.38 9.55
C SER A 82 4.78 -2.12 8.55
N VAL A 83 3.61 -1.58 8.25
CA VAL A 83 2.69 -2.16 7.27
C VAL A 83 3.21 -1.99 5.83
N ALA A 84 3.90 -0.88 5.54
CA ALA A 84 4.51 -0.66 4.23
C ALA A 84 5.57 -1.73 3.88
N LEU A 85 6.16 -2.43 4.87
CA LEU A 85 7.07 -3.57 4.66
C LEU A 85 6.40 -4.76 3.94
N LEU A 86 5.07 -4.83 3.91
CA LEU A 86 4.37 -5.82 3.08
C LEU A 86 4.72 -5.70 1.60
N LEU A 87 4.99 -4.47 1.10
CA LEU A 87 5.32 -4.28 -0.31
C LEU A 87 6.65 -4.93 -0.71
N PRO A 88 7.79 -4.64 -0.08
CA PRO A 88 9.03 -5.34 -0.38
C PRO A 88 8.93 -6.85 -0.09
N SER A 89 8.17 -7.27 0.93
CA SER A 89 7.94 -8.68 1.22
C SER A 89 7.21 -9.40 0.07
N ALA A 90 6.18 -8.77 -0.50
CA ALA A 90 5.44 -9.30 -1.63
C ALA A 90 6.30 -9.38 -2.89
N LEU A 91 7.12 -8.36 -3.16
CA LEU A 91 8.04 -8.35 -4.30
C LEU A 91 9.11 -9.45 -4.16
N LEU A 92 9.70 -9.60 -2.98
CA LEU A 92 10.70 -10.62 -2.72
C LEU A 92 10.11 -12.04 -2.80
N ALA A 93 8.94 -12.27 -2.21
CA ALA A 93 8.26 -13.56 -2.30
C ALA A 93 8.00 -13.98 -3.75
N ARG A 94 7.61 -13.02 -4.59
CA ARG A 94 7.41 -13.24 -6.02
C ARG A 94 8.68 -13.63 -6.75
N LEU A 95 9.80 -13.01 -6.40
CA LEU A 95 11.10 -13.30 -7.01
C LEU A 95 11.64 -14.68 -6.63
N VAL A 96 11.37 -15.14 -5.41
CA VAL A 96 11.82 -16.46 -4.90
C VAL A 96 11.20 -17.61 -5.71
N LEU A 97 9.94 -17.49 -6.13
CA LEU A 97 9.23 -18.55 -6.86
C LEU A 97 9.50 -18.60 -8.37
N GLY A 98 10.36 -17.73 -8.88
CA GLY A 98 10.78 -17.74 -10.28
C GLY A 98 10.60 -16.39 -11.00
N PRO A 99 11.13 -16.25 -12.22
CA PRO A 99 11.12 -15.01 -12.98
C PRO A 99 9.72 -14.71 -13.49
N ARG A 100 8.91 -14.06 -12.69
CA ARG A 100 7.57 -13.62 -13.06
C ARG A 100 7.53 -12.11 -13.25
N PRO A 101 6.76 -11.59 -14.21
CA PRO A 101 6.70 -10.16 -14.47
C PRO A 101 6.07 -9.42 -13.27
N LEU A 102 6.91 -8.70 -12.52
CA LEU A 102 6.47 -7.91 -11.34
C LEU A 102 5.42 -6.84 -11.71
N GLY A 103 5.45 -6.34 -12.94
CA GLY A 103 4.48 -5.35 -13.41
C GLY A 103 3.03 -5.82 -13.37
N LEU A 104 2.76 -7.12 -13.48
CA LEU A 104 1.41 -7.68 -13.40
C LEU A 104 0.78 -7.61 -12.01
N ILE A 105 1.59 -7.43 -10.96
CA ILE A 105 1.09 -7.22 -9.60
C ILE A 105 0.41 -5.86 -9.49
N PHE A 106 0.95 -4.85 -10.17
CA PHE A 106 0.44 -3.48 -10.09
C PHE A 106 -0.66 -3.18 -11.10
N SER A 107 -0.64 -3.83 -12.26
CA SER A 107 -1.61 -3.52 -13.32
C SER A 107 -1.69 -4.63 -14.36
N VAL A 108 -2.89 -4.82 -14.93
CA VAL A 108 -3.12 -5.70 -16.09
C VAL A 108 -2.24 -5.31 -17.29
N THR A 109 -1.87 -4.03 -17.39
CA THR A 109 -1.00 -3.52 -18.45
C THR A 109 0.50 -3.65 -18.13
N GLY A 110 0.86 -4.19 -16.95
CA GLY A 110 2.24 -4.34 -16.49
C GLY A 110 2.95 -3.02 -16.13
N ARG A 111 2.21 -1.91 -16.07
CA ARG A 111 2.76 -0.58 -15.78
C ARG A 111 1.78 0.29 -14.99
N ILE A 112 2.31 1.23 -14.20
CA ILE A 112 1.51 2.17 -13.42
C ILE A 112 0.81 3.15 -14.36
N ARG A 113 -0.48 3.36 -14.14
CA ARG A 113 -1.33 4.28 -14.93
C ARG A 113 -1.39 5.64 -14.23
N TRP A 114 -0.33 6.42 -14.34
CA TRP A 114 -0.16 7.70 -13.63
C TRP A 114 -1.35 8.66 -13.77
N LYS A 115 -1.95 8.77 -14.96
CA LYS A 115 -3.13 9.64 -15.18
C LYS A 115 -4.32 9.23 -14.32
N TRP A 116 -4.59 7.92 -14.20
CA TRP A 116 -5.66 7.40 -13.36
C TRP A 116 -5.35 7.58 -11.88
N LEU A 117 -4.12 7.36 -11.47
CA LEU A 117 -3.67 7.55 -10.10
C LEU A 117 -3.83 9.01 -9.69
N LEU A 118 -3.40 9.97 -10.53
CA LEU A 118 -3.57 11.39 -10.27
C LEU A 118 -5.05 11.78 -10.18
N LEU A 119 -5.90 11.27 -11.07
CA LEU A 119 -7.34 11.54 -11.03
C LEU A 119 -7.95 11.04 -9.71
N CYS A 120 -7.66 9.79 -9.32
CA CYS A 120 -8.14 9.22 -8.05
C CYS A 120 -7.65 10.02 -6.84
N PHE A 121 -6.38 10.45 -6.86
CA PHE A 121 -5.83 11.30 -5.81
C PHE A 121 -6.55 12.64 -5.70
N LEU A 122 -6.79 13.34 -6.82
CA LEU A 122 -7.52 14.61 -6.82
C LEU A 122 -8.97 14.45 -6.34
N VAL A 123 -9.64 13.38 -6.73
CA VAL A 123 -11.00 13.07 -6.25
C VAL A 123 -10.97 12.82 -4.73
N ALA A 124 -10.03 12.04 -4.23
CA ALA A 124 -9.89 11.76 -2.79
C ALA A 124 -9.62 13.04 -1.99
N VAL A 125 -8.72 13.91 -2.46
CA VAL A 125 -8.45 15.22 -1.84
C VAL A 125 -9.71 16.10 -1.85
N GLY A 126 -10.45 16.13 -2.96
CA GLY A 126 -11.71 16.86 -3.07
C GLY A 126 -12.75 16.39 -2.07
N VAL A 127 -12.97 15.08 -1.98
CA VAL A 127 -13.91 14.50 -1.00
C VAL A 127 -13.48 14.81 0.43
N TYR A 128 -12.18 14.65 0.74
CA TYR A 128 -11.64 14.98 2.07
C TYR A 128 -11.84 16.45 2.43
N ALA A 129 -11.58 17.37 1.50
CA ALA A 129 -11.80 18.79 1.70
C ALA A 129 -13.29 19.11 1.97
N VAL A 130 -14.20 18.53 1.19
CA VAL A 130 -15.65 18.74 1.38
C VAL A 130 -16.11 18.24 2.76
N VAL A 131 -15.66 17.05 3.17
CA VAL A 131 -16.03 16.48 4.48
C VAL A 131 -15.53 17.36 5.62
N ASN A 132 -14.27 17.83 5.55
CA ASN A 132 -13.72 18.71 6.60
C ASN A 132 -14.43 20.07 6.63
N LEU A 133 -14.68 20.70 5.48
CA LEU A 133 -15.41 21.96 5.41
C LEU A 133 -16.85 21.83 5.94
N ALA A 134 -17.52 20.73 5.63
CA ALA A 134 -18.85 20.43 6.16
C ALA A 134 -18.82 20.25 7.70
N GLY A 135 -17.80 19.56 8.22
CA GLY A 135 -17.58 19.42 9.66
C GLY A 135 -17.41 20.76 10.36
N ILE A 136 -16.51 21.61 9.85
CA ILE A 136 -16.30 22.98 10.37
C ILE A 136 -17.58 23.81 10.30
N GLY A 137 -18.31 23.72 9.18
CA GLY A 137 -19.57 24.43 9.01
C GLY A 137 -20.64 23.99 10.02
N LEU A 138 -20.69 22.70 10.31
CA LEU A 138 -21.62 22.14 11.30
C LEU A 138 -21.25 22.59 12.73
N ASP A 139 -19.96 22.57 13.08
CA ASP A 139 -19.48 23.03 14.38
C ASP A 139 -19.83 24.51 14.61
N LEU A 140 -19.62 25.36 13.61
CA LEU A 140 -19.99 26.77 13.68
C LEU A 140 -21.50 26.97 13.80
N ALA A 141 -22.31 26.18 13.09
CA ALA A 141 -23.77 26.24 13.14
C ALA A 141 -24.35 25.79 14.49
N THR A 142 -23.67 24.90 15.20
CA THR A 142 -24.05 24.40 16.53
C THR A 142 -23.51 25.26 17.69
N GLY A 143 -22.86 26.41 17.38
CA GLY A 143 -22.33 27.33 18.40
C GLY A 143 -20.94 26.95 18.90
N GLY A 144 -20.26 26.06 18.20
CA GLY A 144 -18.84 25.77 18.44
C GLY A 144 -17.97 27.00 18.15
N THR A 145 -16.96 27.22 18.96
CA THR A 145 -15.95 28.25 18.66
C THR A 145 -14.93 27.66 17.68
N PRO A 146 -14.49 28.43 16.68
CA PRO A 146 -13.44 27.95 15.77
C PRO A 146 -12.23 27.56 16.62
N THR A 147 -11.89 26.28 16.61
CA THR A 147 -10.67 25.81 17.27
C THR A 147 -9.49 26.50 16.58
N SER A 148 -8.67 27.21 17.34
CA SER A 148 -7.44 27.79 16.79
C SER A 148 -6.62 26.68 16.18
N VAL A 149 -6.36 26.76 14.88
CA VAL A 149 -5.52 25.78 14.18
C VAL A 149 -4.09 25.94 14.71
N GLN A 150 -3.74 25.10 15.67
CA GLN A 150 -2.36 25.00 16.14
C GLN A 150 -1.70 23.82 15.42
N LEU A 151 -0.59 24.12 14.74
CA LEU A 151 0.22 23.05 14.14
C LEU A 151 0.85 22.22 15.27
N ALA A 152 0.63 20.91 15.24
CA ALA A 152 1.23 20.00 16.20
C ALA A 152 2.76 20.06 16.13
N PRO A 153 3.47 19.87 17.25
CA PRO A 153 4.93 19.70 17.22
C PRO A 153 5.27 18.57 16.23
N GLY A 154 6.24 18.79 15.35
CA GLY A 154 6.63 17.81 14.33
C GLY A 154 5.67 17.71 13.13
N PHE A 155 4.76 18.68 12.91
CA PHE A 155 3.80 18.68 11.80
C PHE A 155 4.44 18.38 10.45
N GLY A 156 5.62 18.96 10.16
CA GLY A 156 6.33 18.69 8.89
C GLY A 156 6.69 17.22 8.71
N TRP A 157 7.09 16.54 9.78
CA TRP A 157 7.38 15.11 9.77
C TRP A 157 6.11 14.27 9.61
N LEU A 158 5.05 14.59 10.33
CA LEU A 158 3.74 13.95 10.19
C LEU A 158 3.21 14.08 8.76
N LEU A 159 3.33 15.28 8.17
CA LEU A 159 2.93 15.54 6.79
C LEU A 159 3.76 14.71 5.80
N ALA A 160 5.08 14.67 5.96
CA ALA A 160 5.97 13.88 5.11
C ALA A 160 5.62 12.37 5.19
N THR A 161 5.41 11.85 6.40
CA THR A 161 4.99 10.47 6.62
C THR A 161 3.65 10.18 5.95
N THR A 162 2.68 11.07 6.11
CA THR A 162 1.35 10.92 5.49
C THR A 162 1.43 10.94 3.97
N LEU A 163 2.24 11.81 3.37
CA LEU A 163 2.32 11.94 1.92
C LEU A 163 3.15 10.83 1.25
N ILE A 164 4.11 10.24 1.96
CA ILE A 164 5.03 9.25 1.39
C ILE A 164 4.71 7.84 1.89
N VAL A 165 4.63 7.64 3.21
CA VAL A 165 4.54 6.31 3.81
C VAL A 165 3.12 5.76 3.73
N VAL A 166 2.09 6.58 3.97
CA VAL A 166 0.70 6.12 3.91
C VAL A 166 0.29 5.64 2.51
N PRO A 167 0.58 6.35 1.40
CA PRO A 167 0.32 5.80 0.06
C PRO A 167 1.11 4.53 -0.24
N LEU A 168 2.32 4.40 0.29
CA LEU A 168 3.13 3.20 0.15
C LEU A 168 2.49 2.02 0.88
N GLN A 169 2.02 2.23 2.11
CA GLN A 169 1.28 1.25 2.89
C GLN A 169 -0.01 0.81 2.17
N CYS A 170 -0.84 1.76 1.73
CA CYS A 170 -2.06 1.44 1.00
C CYS A 170 -1.78 0.64 -0.28
N THR A 171 -0.69 0.97 -0.97
CA THR A 171 -0.22 0.20 -2.14
C THR A 171 0.20 -1.20 -1.74
N ALA A 172 0.88 -1.36 -0.60
CA ALA A 172 1.33 -2.65 -0.09
C ALA A 172 0.14 -3.57 0.22
N GLU A 173 -0.87 -3.05 0.92
CA GLU A 173 -2.10 -3.78 1.22
C GLU A 173 -2.83 -4.17 -0.06
N GLU A 174 -3.01 -3.25 -1.01
CA GLU A 174 -3.69 -3.53 -2.27
C GLU A 174 -2.96 -4.61 -3.08
N VAL A 175 -1.62 -4.55 -3.14
CA VAL A 175 -0.79 -5.56 -3.81
C VAL A 175 -0.98 -6.93 -3.18
N VAL A 176 -0.98 -7.01 -1.85
CA VAL A 176 -1.14 -8.29 -1.14
C VAL A 176 -2.56 -8.82 -1.31
N PHE A 177 -3.58 -8.02 -1.02
CA PHE A 177 -4.97 -8.49 -1.04
C PHE A 177 -5.48 -8.74 -2.46
N ARG A 178 -5.13 -7.90 -3.41
CA ARG A 178 -5.54 -8.09 -4.80
C ARG A 178 -4.63 -9.02 -5.59
N GLY A 179 -3.32 -9.00 -5.31
CA GLY A 179 -2.34 -9.79 -6.05
C GLY A 179 -2.29 -11.27 -5.64
N TYR A 180 -2.62 -11.58 -4.38
CA TYR A 180 -2.51 -12.94 -3.83
C TYR A 180 -3.85 -13.58 -3.44
N LEU A 181 -4.86 -12.79 -3.07
CA LEU A 181 -6.16 -13.32 -2.63
C LEU A 181 -7.26 -13.28 -3.69
N ALA A 182 -7.06 -12.58 -4.79
CA ALA A 182 -7.98 -12.52 -5.92
C ALA A 182 -7.52 -13.44 -7.07
#